data_d3675612e987489356114da9b8d230db
#
_entry.id   d3675612e987489356114da9b8d230db
#
_cell.length_a   1.000
_cell.length_b   1.000
_cell.length_c   1.000
_cell.angle_alpha   90.00
_cell.angle_beta   90.00
_cell.angle_gamma   90.00
#
_symmetry.space_group_name_H-M   'P 1'
#
loop_
_entity.id
_entity.type
_entity.pdbx_description
1 polymer ?
#
loop_
_entity_poly.entity_id
_entity_poly.type
_entity_poly.pdbx_seq_one_letter_code
_entity_poly.pdbx_strand_id
1 'polypeptide(L)'
;MLVAIGGDGTVNTVASRCTKQNLNLGIIPKGSGDGLARFLGIPRNLSSAISIISTGKVITIDTAKVDKHFFINVAGAGFEAYVAHKFGLAGIRGLRGYATTILDSFSTQEEQEITLTLNGKKTTLPFFSLSIANGSQWGNNFEIASEADIQDGMLEVAVMRKPKWYQLASLVFYLKSKKQENNALFTYYKASEIDLKRSGKLWHIDGEPVILRNKKRITVYPKSLNVMVR
;
A
#
# COMPACT_ATOMS: atom_id res chain seq x y z
N MET A 1 3.87 19.59 15.37
CA MET A 1 3.32 19.12 14.08
C MET A 1 4.38 19.23 13.01
N LEU A 2 4.42 18.26 12.10
CA LEU A 2 5.20 18.34 10.85
C LEU A 2 4.24 18.27 9.66
N VAL A 3 4.56 18.96 8.57
CA VAL A 3 3.73 18.98 7.35
C VAL A 3 4.52 18.34 6.21
N ALA A 4 3.97 17.27 5.63
CA ALA A 4 4.49 16.63 4.45
C ALA A 4 3.89 17.28 3.18
N ILE A 5 4.73 17.88 2.35
CA ILE A 5 4.33 18.45 1.05
C ILE A 5 4.97 17.61 -0.04
N GLY A 6 4.20 16.70 -0.65
CA GLY A 6 4.74 15.78 -1.64
C GLY A 6 3.87 14.57 -1.91
N GLY A 7 4.46 13.52 -2.48
CA GLY A 7 3.83 12.22 -2.71
C GLY A 7 4.06 11.24 -1.56
N ASP A 8 3.70 9.97 -1.79
CA ASP A 8 3.68 8.90 -0.79
C ASP A 8 5.04 8.71 -0.09
N GLY A 9 6.17 8.78 -0.80
CA GLY A 9 7.51 8.66 -0.20
C GLY A 9 7.86 9.81 0.75
N THR A 10 7.46 11.06 0.41
CA THR A 10 7.62 12.22 1.31
C THR A 10 6.76 12.07 2.55
N VAL A 11 5.50 11.65 2.36
CA VAL A 11 4.55 11.42 3.45
C VAL A 11 5.08 10.34 4.39
N ASN A 12 5.58 9.21 3.86
CA ASN A 12 6.18 8.13 4.64
C ASN A 12 7.37 8.64 5.49
N THR A 13 8.28 9.40 4.88
CA THR A 13 9.46 9.93 5.58
C THR A 13 9.08 10.84 6.75
N VAL A 14 8.15 11.77 6.53
CA VAL A 14 7.68 12.71 7.57
C VAL A 14 6.88 11.96 8.63
N ALA A 15 6.00 11.03 8.24
CA ALA A 15 5.22 10.19 9.15
C ALA A 15 6.11 9.38 10.09
N SER A 16 7.19 8.79 9.58
CA SER A 16 8.18 8.07 10.40
C SER A 16 8.82 8.97 11.47
N ARG A 17 9.00 10.25 11.18
CA ARG A 17 9.49 11.23 12.17
C ARG A 17 8.42 11.61 13.18
N CYS A 18 7.18 11.84 12.70
CA CYS A 18 6.04 12.13 13.58
C CYS A 18 5.84 11.02 14.60
N THR A 19 5.83 9.76 14.17
CA THR A 19 5.70 8.59 15.05
C THR A 19 6.77 8.55 16.15
N LYS A 20 8.05 8.80 15.79
CA LYS A 20 9.17 8.77 16.74
C LYS A 20 9.13 9.90 17.78
N GLN A 21 8.56 11.03 17.41
CA GLN A 21 8.55 12.26 18.23
C GLN A 21 7.16 12.59 18.81
N ASN A 22 6.18 11.71 18.59
CA ASN A 22 4.78 11.93 18.97
C ASN A 22 4.23 13.29 18.47
N LEU A 23 4.48 13.59 17.20
CA LEU A 23 4.01 14.81 16.54
C LEU A 23 2.85 14.52 15.60
N ASN A 24 1.96 15.50 15.43
CA ASN A 24 0.89 15.43 14.44
C ASN A 24 1.47 15.57 13.02
N LEU A 25 0.94 14.79 12.09
CA LEU A 25 1.24 14.85 10.66
C LEU A 25 0.16 15.66 9.95
N GLY A 26 0.56 16.72 9.25
CA GLY A 26 -0.25 17.38 8.22
C GLY A 26 0.18 16.89 6.84
N ILE A 27 -0.74 16.77 5.89
CA ILE A 27 -0.44 16.31 4.52
C ILE A 27 -0.94 17.32 3.49
N ILE A 28 -0.05 17.72 2.58
CA ILE A 28 -0.38 18.47 1.36
C ILE A 28 0.00 17.59 0.16
N PRO A 29 -0.98 16.87 -0.45
CA PRO A 29 -0.68 15.89 -1.48
C PRO A 29 -0.25 16.56 -2.78
N LYS A 30 0.93 16.15 -3.30
CA LYS A 30 1.53 16.63 -4.55
C LYS A 30 2.16 15.51 -5.37
N GLY A 31 1.89 14.26 -5.01
CA GLY A 31 2.37 13.09 -5.73
C GLY A 31 1.47 12.67 -6.89
N SER A 32 1.86 11.62 -7.60
CA SER A 32 1.04 10.98 -8.63
C SER A 32 -0.02 10.04 -8.05
N GLY A 33 0.32 9.29 -7.00
CA GLY A 33 -0.58 8.34 -6.34
C GLY A 33 -1.38 8.98 -5.23
N ASP A 34 -0.71 9.54 -4.23
CA ASP A 34 -1.26 10.14 -3.01
C ASP A 34 -2.22 9.18 -2.28
N GLY A 35 -1.82 7.88 -2.16
CA GLY A 35 -2.70 6.80 -1.69
C GLY A 35 -3.25 7.04 -0.28
N LEU A 36 -2.39 7.34 0.70
CA LEU A 36 -2.82 7.64 2.07
C LEU A 36 -3.69 8.90 2.14
N ALA A 37 -3.30 9.97 1.43
CA ALA A 37 -4.08 11.22 1.45
C ALA A 37 -5.48 11.01 0.87
N ARG A 38 -5.61 10.24 -0.22
CA ARG A 38 -6.91 9.88 -0.80
C ARG A 38 -7.76 9.04 0.14
N PHE A 39 -7.15 8.04 0.78
CA PHE A 39 -7.81 7.20 1.77
C PHE A 39 -8.37 8.03 2.92
N LEU A 40 -7.61 8.99 3.43
CA LEU A 40 -8.01 9.90 4.51
C LEU A 40 -8.91 11.07 4.04
N GLY A 41 -9.29 11.12 2.77
CA GLY A 41 -10.14 12.19 2.21
C GLY A 41 -9.45 13.56 2.17
N ILE A 42 -8.12 13.63 2.19
CA ILE A 42 -7.35 14.86 2.12
C ILE A 42 -7.28 15.33 0.66
N PRO A 43 -7.82 16.51 0.32
CA PRO A 43 -7.90 16.96 -1.06
C PRO A 43 -6.55 17.45 -1.60
N ARG A 44 -6.36 17.33 -2.92
CA ARG A 44 -5.16 17.84 -3.62
C ARG A 44 -5.17 19.38 -3.79
N ASN A 45 -6.30 20.01 -3.56
CA ASN A 45 -6.40 21.47 -3.56
C ASN A 45 -5.63 22.02 -2.36
N LEU A 46 -4.70 22.93 -2.65
CA LEU A 46 -3.78 23.48 -1.64
C LEU A 46 -4.51 24.19 -0.51
N SER A 47 -5.46 25.07 -0.82
CA SER A 47 -6.21 25.84 0.18
C SER A 47 -7.01 24.92 1.10
N SER A 48 -7.66 23.90 0.53
CA SER A 48 -8.43 22.92 1.30
C SER A 48 -7.53 22.04 2.19
N ALA A 49 -6.34 21.63 1.69
CA ALA A 49 -5.39 20.89 2.50
C ALA A 49 -4.82 21.74 3.65
N ILE A 50 -4.52 23.01 3.42
CA ILE A 50 -4.09 23.95 4.46
C ILE A 50 -5.21 24.16 5.50
N SER A 51 -6.47 24.27 5.09
CA SER A 51 -7.60 24.39 6.00
C SER A 51 -7.69 23.18 6.93
N ILE A 52 -7.53 21.96 6.41
CA ILE A 52 -7.49 20.74 7.22
C ILE A 52 -6.35 20.80 8.25
N ILE A 53 -5.16 21.26 7.86
CA ILE A 53 -4.01 21.39 8.77
C ILE A 53 -4.28 22.40 9.88
N SER A 54 -5.03 23.48 9.57
CA SER A 54 -5.28 24.58 10.49
C SER A 54 -6.47 24.36 11.42
N THR A 55 -7.56 23.75 10.91
CA THR A 55 -8.85 23.68 11.60
C THR A 55 -9.46 22.28 11.65
N GLY A 56 -8.79 21.30 11.09
CA GLY A 56 -9.23 19.91 11.10
C GLY A 56 -9.06 19.24 12.46
N LYS A 57 -9.51 18.00 12.56
CA LYS A 57 -9.35 17.17 13.76
C LYS A 57 -8.14 16.26 13.62
N VAL A 58 -7.62 15.81 14.76
CA VAL A 58 -6.58 14.77 14.82
C VAL A 58 -7.26 13.41 14.95
N ILE A 59 -6.88 12.47 14.10
CA ILE A 59 -7.13 11.06 14.30
C ILE A 59 -5.81 10.33 14.56
N THR A 60 -5.86 9.27 15.34
CA THR A 60 -4.70 8.42 15.56
C THR A 60 -4.85 7.15 14.75
N ILE A 61 -3.87 6.87 13.89
CA ILE A 61 -3.89 5.74 12.97
C ILE A 61 -2.78 4.73 13.33
N ASP A 62 -2.94 3.53 12.82
CA ASP A 62 -1.94 2.48 12.91
C ASP A 62 -0.81 2.74 11.92
N THR A 63 0.36 2.21 12.23
CA THR A 63 1.47 2.11 11.30
C THR A 63 2.03 0.70 11.31
N ALA A 64 2.88 0.36 10.35
CA ALA A 64 3.46 -0.96 10.34
C ALA A 64 4.92 -0.95 9.85
N LYS A 65 5.59 -2.09 10.01
CA LYS A 65 6.93 -2.33 9.45
C LYS A 65 7.02 -3.68 8.79
N VAL A 66 7.72 -3.73 7.67
CA VAL A 66 8.27 -4.97 7.11
C VAL A 66 9.73 -5.06 7.55
N ASP A 67 10.05 -5.92 8.49
CA ASP A 67 11.32 -5.92 9.23
C ASP A 67 11.59 -4.53 9.84
N LYS A 68 12.57 -3.80 9.31
CA LYS A 68 12.91 -2.42 9.75
C LYS A 68 12.28 -1.30 8.91
N HIS A 69 11.62 -1.66 7.81
CA HIS A 69 11.09 -0.69 6.86
C HIS A 69 9.67 -0.27 7.25
N PHE A 70 9.55 0.98 7.65
CA PHE A 70 8.30 1.61 8.06
C PHE A 70 7.37 1.85 6.88
N PHE A 71 6.07 1.57 7.05
CA PHE A 71 5.03 1.95 6.10
C PHE A 71 3.74 2.36 6.82
N ILE A 72 2.93 3.12 6.13
CA ILE A 72 1.66 3.68 6.66
C ILE A 72 0.46 3.34 5.80
N ASN A 73 0.67 2.99 4.55
CA ASN A 73 -0.41 2.70 3.62
C ASN A 73 -0.35 1.25 3.13
N VAL A 74 0.56 0.91 2.22
CA VAL A 74 0.64 -0.44 1.64
C VAL A 74 2.09 -0.86 1.42
N ALA A 75 2.44 -2.07 1.85
CA ALA A 75 3.67 -2.75 1.46
C ALA A 75 3.32 -3.96 0.59
N GLY A 76 4.12 -4.24 -0.43
CA GLY A 76 3.78 -5.34 -1.32
C GLY A 76 4.94 -5.99 -2.04
N ALA A 77 4.64 -7.13 -2.66
CA ALA A 77 5.60 -8.00 -3.31
C ALA A 77 5.01 -8.66 -4.58
N GLY A 78 5.87 -9.24 -5.41
CA GLY A 78 5.44 -9.84 -6.67
C GLY A 78 5.23 -8.79 -7.76
N PHE A 79 4.16 -8.92 -8.51
CA PHE A 79 3.86 -8.06 -9.67
C PHE A 79 3.86 -6.57 -9.33
N GLU A 80 3.18 -6.15 -8.25
CA GLU A 80 3.12 -4.74 -7.86
C GLU A 80 4.49 -4.16 -7.51
N ALA A 81 5.35 -4.93 -6.84
CA ALA A 81 6.70 -4.50 -6.52
C ALA A 81 7.58 -4.41 -7.78
N TYR A 82 7.36 -5.30 -8.75
CA TYR A 82 8.05 -5.25 -10.03
C TYR A 82 7.64 -4.03 -10.84
N VAL A 83 6.35 -3.70 -10.88
CA VAL A 83 5.84 -2.48 -11.51
C VAL A 83 6.43 -1.24 -10.85
N ALA A 84 6.42 -1.17 -9.51
CA ALA A 84 7.01 -0.06 -8.76
C ALA A 84 8.50 0.11 -9.07
N HIS A 85 9.25 -0.99 -9.14
CA HIS A 85 10.68 -0.97 -9.48
C HIS A 85 10.95 -0.47 -10.90
N LYS A 86 10.24 -1.00 -11.90
CA LYS A 86 10.37 -0.53 -13.29
C LYS A 86 10.01 0.94 -13.43
N PHE A 87 8.96 1.37 -12.75
CA PHE A 87 8.50 2.76 -12.78
C PHE A 87 9.52 3.72 -12.16
N GLY A 88 10.12 3.31 -11.03
CA GLY A 88 11.19 4.08 -10.37
C GLY A 88 12.45 4.23 -11.21
N LEU A 89 12.86 3.17 -11.92
CA LEU A 89 14.07 3.19 -12.78
C LEU A 89 13.87 3.99 -14.08
N ALA A 90 12.69 3.92 -14.68
CA ALA A 90 12.46 4.48 -16.00
C ALA A 90 12.21 5.99 -16.01
N GLY A 91 12.00 6.63 -14.83
CA GLY A 91 11.62 8.05 -14.75
C GLY A 91 10.34 8.39 -15.52
N ILE A 92 9.58 7.36 -15.89
CA ILE A 92 8.38 7.47 -16.72
C ILE A 92 7.29 8.20 -15.92
N ARG A 93 6.83 9.32 -16.43
CA ARG A 93 5.72 10.09 -15.85
C ARG A 93 4.50 10.00 -16.75
N GLY A 94 3.31 9.84 -16.13
CA GLY A 94 2.02 9.86 -16.80
C GLY A 94 1.36 8.49 -17.01
N LEU A 95 0.04 8.53 -17.28
CA LEU A 95 -0.82 7.35 -17.36
C LEU A 95 -0.44 6.36 -18.48
N ARG A 96 0.03 6.85 -19.63
CA ARG A 96 0.42 5.97 -20.76
C ARG A 96 1.64 5.13 -20.42
N GLY A 97 2.69 5.75 -19.85
CA GLY A 97 3.88 5.03 -19.43
C GLY A 97 3.60 4.00 -18.33
N TYR A 98 2.67 4.32 -17.42
CA TYR A 98 2.21 3.39 -16.40
C TYR A 98 1.49 2.17 -17.01
N ALA A 99 0.59 2.39 -17.98
CA ALA A 99 -0.13 1.31 -18.64
C ALA A 99 0.79 0.36 -19.43
N THR A 100 1.74 0.90 -20.17
CA THR A 100 2.72 0.08 -20.92
C THR A 100 3.61 -0.73 -19.98
N THR A 101 4.07 -0.14 -18.88
CA THR A 101 4.86 -0.84 -17.85
C THR A 101 4.08 -1.99 -17.21
N ILE A 102 2.79 -1.79 -16.93
CA ILE A 102 1.91 -2.84 -16.40
C ILE A 102 1.78 -4.00 -17.39
N LEU A 103 1.48 -3.73 -18.65
CA LEU A 103 1.28 -4.77 -19.67
C LEU A 103 2.57 -5.57 -19.91
N ASP A 104 3.72 -4.91 -20.03
CA ASP A 104 5.01 -5.57 -20.17
C ASP A 104 5.39 -6.39 -18.93
N SER A 105 5.16 -5.84 -17.75
CA SER A 105 5.38 -6.56 -16.48
C SER A 105 4.46 -7.77 -16.34
N PHE A 106 3.23 -7.67 -16.82
CA PHE A 106 2.26 -8.75 -16.78
C PHE A 106 2.70 -9.95 -17.61
N SER A 107 3.28 -9.72 -18.79
CA SER A 107 3.76 -10.79 -19.67
C SER A 107 5.00 -11.50 -19.12
N THR A 108 5.83 -10.80 -18.35
CA THR A 108 7.14 -11.30 -17.88
C THR A 108 7.11 -11.92 -16.48
N GLN A 109 6.09 -11.62 -15.66
CA GLN A 109 6.00 -12.13 -14.28
C GLN A 109 5.12 -13.38 -14.21
N GLU A 110 5.58 -14.38 -13.46
CA GLU A 110 4.86 -15.65 -13.23
C GLU A 110 4.37 -15.77 -11.78
N GLU A 111 3.38 -16.65 -11.57
CA GLU A 111 2.96 -17.05 -10.22
C GLU A 111 4.14 -17.72 -9.50
N GLN A 112 4.23 -17.47 -8.21
CA GLN A 112 5.19 -18.08 -7.29
C GLN A 112 4.44 -18.64 -6.10
N GLU A 113 5.13 -19.41 -5.25
CA GLU A 113 4.59 -19.82 -3.97
C GLU A 113 4.96 -18.84 -2.87
N ILE A 114 4.00 -18.59 -1.98
CA ILE A 114 4.22 -17.85 -0.74
C ILE A 114 3.72 -18.67 0.44
N THR A 115 4.49 -18.68 1.51
CA THR A 115 4.06 -19.20 2.80
C THR A 115 3.82 -18.05 3.74
N LEU A 116 2.59 -17.95 4.23
CA LEU A 116 2.14 -16.97 5.22
C LEU A 116 1.90 -17.67 6.55
N THR A 117 2.31 -17.05 7.65
CA THR A 117 1.86 -17.39 8.99
C THR A 117 1.14 -16.18 9.55
N LEU A 118 -0.16 -16.28 9.70
CA LEU A 118 -1.06 -15.20 10.09
C LEU A 118 -1.66 -15.54 11.45
N ASN A 119 -1.36 -14.76 12.46
CA ASN A 119 -1.82 -15.01 13.84
C ASN A 119 -1.59 -16.49 14.26
N GLY A 120 -0.40 -17.03 13.95
CA GLY A 120 0.00 -18.40 14.25
C GLY A 120 -0.49 -19.48 13.27
N LYS A 121 -1.43 -19.20 12.36
CA LYS A 121 -1.92 -20.16 11.36
C LYS A 121 -1.09 -20.07 10.08
N LYS A 122 -0.50 -21.19 9.69
CA LYS A 122 0.35 -21.30 8.48
C LYS A 122 -0.49 -21.71 7.27
N THR A 123 -0.30 -21.02 6.16
CA THR A 123 -0.87 -21.36 4.85
C THR A 123 0.18 -21.19 3.76
N THR A 124 0.11 -21.99 2.71
CA THR A 124 0.97 -21.86 1.51
C THR A 124 0.04 -21.80 0.30
N LEU A 125 0.24 -20.82 -0.55
CA LEU A 125 -0.63 -20.62 -1.71
C LEU A 125 0.14 -19.97 -2.86
N PRO A 126 -0.33 -20.16 -4.11
CA PRO A 126 0.21 -19.44 -5.25
C PRO A 126 -0.14 -17.94 -5.16
N PHE A 127 0.81 -17.10 -5.55
CA PHE A 127 0.60 -15.66 -5.64
C PHE A 127 1.29 -15.05 -6.86
N PHE A 128 0.65 -14.10 -7.47
CA PHE A 128 1.19 -13.24 -8.50
C PHE A 128 1.52 -11.85 -7.93
N SER A 129 0.65 -11.33 -7.09
CA SER A 129 0.83 -10.09 -6.33
C SER A 129 0.39 -10.28 -4.89
N LEU A 130 1.09 -9.65 -3.97
CA LEU A 130 0.80 -9.64 -2.54
C LEU A 130 0.79 -8.19 -2.07
N SER A 131 -0.32 -7.75 -1.50
CA SER A 131 -0.43 -6.47 -0.81
C SER A 131 -0.70 -6.68 0.67
N ILE A 132 0.01 -5.97 1.50
CA ILE A 132 -0.20 -5.87 2.94
C ILE A 132 -0.61 -4.45 3.22
N ALA A 133 -1.89 -4.26 3.45
CA ALA A 133 -2.56 -2.96 3.44
C ALA A 133 -2.98 -2.54 4.85
N ASN A 134 -2.57 -1.35 5.24
CA ASN A 134 -3.07 -0.60 6.38
C ASN A 134 -4.19 0.34 5.94
N GLY A 135 -4.02 1.00 4.78
CA GLY A 135 -5.06 1.74 4.07
C GLY A 135 -5.51 1.03 2.80
N SER A 136 -6.69 1.36 2.27
CA SER A 136 -7.31 0.61 1.19
C SER A 136 -6.69 0.83 -0.20
N GLN A 137 -5.98 1.95 -0.43
CA GLN A 137 -5.67 2.42 -1.77
C GLN A 137 -4.20 2.27 -2.18
N TRP A 138 -3.97 1.69 -3.35
CA TRP A 138 -2.68 1.79 -4.04
C TRP A 138 -2.38 3.22 -4.55
N GLY A 139 -3.41 4.04 -4.77
CA GLY A 139 -3.37 5.35 -5.40
C GLY A 139 -4.26 5.41 -6.66
N ASN A 140 -4.47 6.62 -7.19
CA ASN A 140 -5.30 6.85 -8.38
C ASN A 140 -6.71 6.20 -8.35
N ASN A 141 -7.31 6.09 -7.16
CA ASN A 141 -8.60 5.42 -6.91
C ASN A 141 -8.62 3.92 -7.27
N PHE A 142 -7.46 3.25 -7.24
CA PHE A 142 -7.39 1.80 -7.26
C PHE A 142 -7.34 1.29 -5.82
N GLU A 143 -8.35 0.53 -5.43
CA GLU A 143 -8.43 -0.07 -4.10
C GLU A 143 -8.03 -1.54 -4.14
N ILE A 144 -7.22 -1.96 -3.17
CA ILE A 144 -6.77 -3.34 -3.02
C ILE A 144 -7.39 -4.02 -1.81
N ALA A 145 -7.83 -3.25 -0.83
CA ALA A 145 -8.39 -3.75 0.42
C ALA A 145 -9.50 -2.79 0.86
N SER A 146 -10.74 -2.97 0.37
CA SER A 146 -11.86 -2.05 0.63
C SER A 146 -12.34 -2.09 2.09
N GLU A 147 -12.03 -3.17 2.81
CA GLU A 147 -12.39 -3.33 4.23
C GLU A 147 -11.26 -2.94 5.20
N ALA A 148 -10.15 -2.39 4.68
CA ALA A 148 -9.05 -1.95 5.54
C ALA A 148 -9.49 -0.80 6.46
N ASP A 149 -9.29 -1.00 7.76
CA ASP A 149 -9.49 0.02 8.80
C ASP A 149 -8.14 0.38 9.41
N ILE A 150 -7.71 1.60 9.19
CA ILE A 150 -6.41 2.12 9.63
C ILE A 150 -6.30 2.34 11.14
N GLN A 151 -7.33 1.97 11.93
CA GLN A 151 -7.42 2.19 13.38
C GLN A 151 -7.72 0.92 14.20
N ASP A 152 -7.84 -0.26 13.57
CA ASP A 152 -8.26 -1.50 14.22
C ASP A 152 -7.11 -2.40 14.71
N GLY A 153 -5.85 -1.97 14.50
CA GLY A 153 -4.66 -2.72 14.91
C GLY A 153 -4.38 -3.94 14.03
N MET A 154 -4.95 -4.02 12.83
CA MET A 154 -4.80 -5.13 11.91
C MET A 154 -4.36 -4.66 10.52
N LEU A 155 -3.88 -5.58 9.71
CA LEU A 155 -3.56 -5.35 8.31
C LEU A 155 -4.37 -6.31 7.44
N GLU A 156 -4.88 -5.80 6.33
CA GLU A 156 -5.43 -6.63 5.27
C GLU A 156 -4.29 -7.23 4.42
N VAL A 157 -4.33 -8.54 4.23
CA VAL A 157 -3.39 -9.27 3.39
C VAL A 157 -4.13 -9.74 2.15
N ALA A 158 -3.93 -9.05 1.05
CA ALA A 158 -4.54 -9.38 -0.23
C ALA A 158 -3.55 -10.18 -1.08
N VAL A 159 -3.87 -11.43 -1.39
CA VAL A 159 -3.09 -12.31 -2.25
C VAL A 159 -3.82 -12.46 -3.58
N MET A 160 -3.21 -11.98 -4.65
CA MET A 160 -3.77 -12.06 -6.00
C MET A 160 -3.08 -13.14 -6.81
N ARG A 161 -3.84 -14.00 -7.45
CA ARG A 161 -3.38 -14.95 -8.46
C ARG A 161 -3.15 -14.26 -9.80
N LYS A 162 -2.34 -14.87 -10.69
CA LYS A 162 -2.12 -14.33 -12.04
C LYS A 162 -3.43 -14.37 -12.82
N PRO A 163 -3.99 -13.20 -13.22
CA PRO A 163 -5.17 -13.17 -14.06
C PRO A 163 -4.84 -13.67 -15.45
N LYS A 164 -5.79 -14.31 -16.11
CA LYS A 164 -5.72 -14.59 -17.53
C LYS A 164 -5.98 -13.29 -18.30
N TRP A 165 -5.47 -13.19 -19.54
CA TRP A 165 -5.56 -11.96 -20.33
C TRP A 165 -7.00 -11.41 -20.46
N TYR A 166 -8.00 -12.29 -20.60
CA TYR A 166 -9.41 -11.89 -20.71
C TYR A 166 -10.03 -11.41 -19.37
N GLN A 167 -9.36 -11.65 -18.24
CA GLN A 167 -9.80 -11.20 -16.92
C GLN A 167 -9.29 -9.80 -16.57
N LEU A 168 -8.36 -9.23 -17.35
CA LEU A 168 -7.74 -7.94 -17.03
C LEU A 168 -8.75 -6.79 -17.00
N ALA A 169 -9.70 -6.76 -17.94
CA ALA A 169 -10.72 -5.72 -17.97
C ALA A 169 -11.65 -5.77 -16.74
N SER A 170 -12.06 -6.98 -16.35
CA SER A 170 -12.89 -7.18 -15.16
C SER A 170 -12.09 -6.85 -13.87
N LEU A 171 -10.82 -7.23 -13.82
CA LEU A 171 -9.94 -6.89 -12.69
C LEU A 171 -9.86 -5.37 -12.49
N VAL A 172 -9.61 -4.60 -13.56
CA VAL A 172 -9.59 -3.12 -13.48
C VAL A 172 -10.93 -2.57 -13.00
N PHE A 173 -12.03 -3.13 -13.48
CA PHE A 173 -13.38 -2.75 -13.02
C PHE A 173 -13.55 -3.01 -11.52
N TYR A 174 -13.20 -4.19 -11.02
CA TYR A 174 -13.30 -4.53 -9.59
C TYR A 174 -12.44 -3.63 -8.71
N LEU A 175 -11.19 -3.40 -9.09
CA LEU A 175 -10.26 -2.52 -8.34
C LEU A 175 -10.74 -1.05 -8.27
N LYS A 176 -11.52 -0.58 -9.27
CA LYS A 176 -12.09 0.77 -9.28
C LYS A 176 -13.45 0.85 -8.59
N SER A 177 -14.22 -0.23 -8.60
CA SER A 177 -15.59 -0.25 -8.05
C SER A 177 -15.66 -0.59 -6.56
N LYS A 178 -14.51 -0.78 -5.90
CA LYS A 178 -14.41 -1.19 -4.49
C LYS A 178 -15.11 -2.53 -4.19
N LYS A 179 -15.07 -3.45 -5.15
CA LYS A 179 -15.73 -4.77 -5.06
C LYS A 179 -14.75 -5.93 -5.30
N GLN A 180 -13.46 -5.69 -5.09
CA GLN A 180 -12.41 -6.67 -5.35
C GLN A 180 -12.54 -7.94 -4.50
N GLU A 181 -13.16 -7.88 -3.32
CA GLU A 181 -13.43 -9.04 -2.47
C GLU A 181 -14.32 -10.08 -3.17
N ASN A 182 -15.15 -9.65 -4.12
CA ASN A 182 -16.01 -10.53 -4.91
C ASN A 182 -15.28 -11.13 -6.12
N ASN A 183 -14.00 -10.84 -6.31
CA ASN A 183 -13.24 -11.35 -7.45
C ASN A 183 -12.44 -12.61 -7.04
N ALA A 184 -12.72 -13.74 -7.69
CA ALA A 184 -12.09 -15.03 -7.43
C ALA A 184 -10.55 -15.07 -7.60
N LEU A 185 -9.94 -14.01 -8.16
CA LEU A 185 -8.49 -13.88 -8.24
C LEU A 185 -7.85 -13.51 -6.91
N PHE A 186 -8.62 -12.99 -5.96
CA PHE A 186 -8.12 -12.55 -4.67
C PHE A 186 -8.47 -13.52 -3.55
N THR A 187 -7.54 -13.64 -2.61
CA THR A 187 -7.75 -14.24 -1.30
C THR A 187 -7.35 -13.23 -0.25
N TYR A 188 -8.27 -12.90 0.66
CA TYR A 188 -8.08 -11.91 1.70
C TYR A 188 -7.92 -12.55 3.07
N TYR A 189 -7.03 -11.98 3.86
CA TYR A 189 -6.85 -12.31 5.26
C TYR A 189 -6.72 -11.02 6.06
N LYS A 190 -7.07 -11.07 7.36
CA LYS A 190 -6.86 -9.99 8.31
C LYS A 190 -5.99 -10.49 9.45
N ALA A 191 -4.89 -9.79 9.75
CA ALA A 191 -3.94 -10.22 10.75
C ALA A 191 -3.17 -9.05 11.38
N SER A 192 -2.84 -9.20 12.66
CA SER A 192 -1.95 -8.30 13.40
C SER A 192 -0.50 -8.80 13.43
N GLU A 193 -0.30 -10.10 13.28
CA GLU A 193 1.02 -10.75 13.22
C GLU A 193 1.15 -11.52 11.91
N ILE A 194 2.15 -11.16 11.12
CA ILE A 194 2.38 -11.74 9.80
C ILE A 194 3.86 -12.12 9.68
N ASP A 195 4.11 -13.42 9.62
CA ASP A 195 5.40 -13.94 9.16
C ASP A 195 5.24 -14.47 7.74
N LEU A 196 6.19 -14.14 6.87
CA LEU A 196 6.12 -14.46 5.46
C LEU A 196 7.43 -15.05 4.96
N LYS A 197 7.33 -16.09 4.12
CA LYS A 197 8.45 -16.67 3.38
C LYS A 197 8.07 -16.80 1.91
N ARG A 198 8.90 -16.25 1.03
CA ARG A 198 8.78 -16.39 -0.44
C ARG A 198 10.14 -16.37 -1.12
N SER A 199 10.21 -16.86 -2.35
CA SER A 199 11.31 -16.59 -3.27
C SER A 199 11.23 -15.14 -3.78
N GLY A 200 12.37 -14.58 -4.19
CA GLY A 200 12.46 -13.22 -4.68
C GLY A 200 12.57 -12.16 -3.56
N LYS A 201 13.29 -11.10 -3.89
CA LYS A 201 13.71 -10.08 -2.92
C LYS A 201 13.06 -8.72 -3.14
N LEU A 202 12.33 -8.55 -4.26
CA LEU A 202 11.75 -7.27 -4.64
C LEU A 202 10.45 -7.03 -3.89
N TRP A 203 10.37 -5.86 -3.27
CA TRP A 203 9.23 -5.32 -2.54
C TRP A 203 9.00 -3.86 -2.91
N HIS A 204 7.88 -3.34 -2.56
CA HIS A 204 7.68 -1.90 -2.42
C HIS A 204 7.16 -1.57 -1.01
N ILE A 205 7.46 -0.37 -0.56
CA ILE A 205 7.02 0.21 0.71
C ILE A 205 6.41 1.56 0.39
N ASP A 206 5.09 1.71 0.55
CA ASP A 206 4.34 2.91 0.16
C ASP A 206 4.69 3.40 -1.28
N GLY A 207 4.81 2.43 -2.22
CA GLY A 207 5.16 2.70 -3.62
C GLY A 207 6.66 2.79 -3.93
N GLU A 208 7.54 2.91 -2.94
CA GLU A 208 9.01 2.98 -3.14
C GLU A 208 9.61 1.57 -3.22
N PRO A 209 10.38 1.24 -4.27
CA PRO A 209 10.97 -0.08 -4.43
C PRO A 209 12.08 -0.34 -3.41
N VAL A 210 12.06 -1.54 -2.81
CA VAL A 210 13.09 -1.98 -1.86
C VAL A 210 13.47 -3.43 -2.09
N ILE A 211 14.72 -3.80 -1.75
CA ILE A 211 15.20 -5.17 -1.81
C ILE A 211 15.29 -5.72 -0.40
N LEU A 212 14.51 -6.78 -0.12
CA LEU A 212 14.43 -7.40 1.18
C LEU A 212 14.85 -8.89 1.12
N ARG A 213 15.09 -9.50 2.29
CA ARG A 213 15.42 -10.94 2.41
C ARG A 213 14.18 -11.81 2.13
N ASN A 214 14.36 -13.14 2.02
CA ASN A 214 13.27 -14.07 1.70
C ASN A 214 12.27 -14.30 2.84
N LYS A 215 12.72 -14.23 4.11
CA LYS A 215 11.84 -14.27 5.28
C LYS A 215 11.59 -12.87 5.79
N LYS A 216 10.35 -12.55 6.12
CA LYS A 216 9.89 -11.25 6.61
C LYS A 216 9.00 -11.44 7.82
N ARG A 217 9.13 -10.49 8.75
CA ARG A 217 8.13 -10.24 9.78
C ARG A 217 7.50 -8.89 9.53
N ILE A 218 6.17 -8.87 9.53
CA ILE A 218 5.40 -7.62 9.46
C ILE A 218 4.78 -7.42 10.83
N THR A 219 4.99 -6.23 11.38
CA THR A 219 4.53 -5.85 12.71
C THR A 219 3.67 -4.62 12.62
N VAL A 220 2.47 -4.69 13.17
CA VAL A 220 1.57 -3.55 13.32
C VAL A 220 1.94 -2.79 14.59
N TYR A 221 1.83 -1.48 14.55
CA TYR A 221 1.94 -0.57 15.68
C TYR A 221 0.62 0.19 15.80
N PRO A 222 -0.33 -0.32 16.59
CA PRO A 222 -1.64 0.29 16.73
C PRO A 222 -1.56 1.71 17.27
N LYS A 223 -2.38 2.61 16.73
CA LYS A 223 -2.57 3.99 17.19
C LYS A 223 -1.25 4.73 17.41
N SER A 224 -0.33 4.62 16.48
CA SER A 224 1.05 5.08 16.61
C SER A 224 1.36 6.39 15.86
N LEU A 225 0.43 6.90 15.05
CA LEU A 225 0.62 8.13 14.29
C LEU A 225 -0.61 9.02 14.36
N ASN A 226 -0.44 10.26 14.79
CA ASN A 226 -1.48 11.29 14.77
C ASN A 226 -1.50 12.01 13.42
N VAL A 227 -2.65 12.08 12.76
CA VAL A 227 -2.81 12.71 11.44
C VAL A 227 -3.96 13.72 11.47
N MET A 228 -3.73 14.88 10.84
CA MET A 228 -4.76 15.92 10.63
C MET A 228 -5.70 15.48 9.52
N VAL A 229 -7.00 15.42 9.80
CA VAL A 229 -8.07 15.12 8.84
C VAL A 229 -9.21 16.12 8.95
N ARG A 230 -10.18 16.01 8.05
CA ARG A 230 -11.34 16.91 8.02
C ARG A 230 -12.25 16.79 9.23
#